data_275e6d786a9541f2fc2d7a03985d2c12
#
_entry.id   275e6d786a9541f2fc2d7a03985d2c12
#
_cell.length_a   1.000
_cell.length_b   1.000
_cell.length_c   1.000
_cell.angle_alpha   90.00
_cell.angle_beta   90.00
_cell.angle_gamma   90.00
#
_symmetry.space_group_name_H-M   'P 1'
#
loop_
_entity.id
_entity.type
_entity.pdbx_description
1 polymer ?
#
loop_
_entity_poly.entity_id
_entity_poly.type
_entity_poly.pdbx_seq_one_letter_code
_entity_poly.pdbx_strand_id
1 'polypeptide(L)'
;MTAPWPDLGTRVTIRYRRPAGSVPPLTDAVGHLLAIAPTVRVQTKTGAIAEFAPADVVALRVLTDAPIRTAEIRALEHAAAAAWPGTDRSWLDGWLLRACHGASLCANSAVPLDISARPDSIPAILDWYTQRGRTPRLAIPDRLMPDPAGLTGEHTERVLVGEVATRQADPSITVSPRPDDVWRGHCDREIAEHALTAVIDGELAFGSGPQAVVARAAVTDAPDGTRWVGVSAACTIDDQSPTGPAALLYTALLAWGAGRGATRGYTCVPGTATPGWAESLGLRPHHRRRYLRTPASL
;
A
#
# COMPACT_ATOMS: atom_id res chain seq x y z
N MET A 1 5.04 -35.68 9.87
CA MET A 1 5.21 -34.99 8.57
C MET A 1 5.69 -33.58 8.89
N THR A 2 6.96 -33.28 8.68
CA THR A 2 7.53 -31.93 8.81
C THR A 2 7.02 -31.10 7.64
N ALA A 3 6.36 -29.96 7.92
CA ALA A 3 5.99 -29.01 6.89
C ALA A 3 7.26 -28.61 6.09
N PRO A 4 7.15 -28.35 4.78
CA PRO A 4 8.30 -27.93 3.98
C PRO A 4 8.89 -26.63 4.58
N TRP A 5 10.22 -26.54 4.53
CA TRP A 5 10.92 -25.34 4.97
C TRP A 5 10.54 -24.16 4.08
N PRO A 6 10.31 -22.97 4.66
CA PRO A 6 10.09 -21.76 3.87
C PRO A 6 11.41 -21.29 3.24
N ASP A 7 11.29 -20.38 2.28
CA ASP A 7 12.43 -19.77 1.61
C ASP A 7 13.36 -19.04 2.58
N LEU A 8 14.65 -19.01 2.26
CA LEU A 8 15.63 -18.22 3.02
C LEU A 8 15.25 -16.73 2.99
N GLY A 9 15.47 -16.04 4.10
CA GLY A 9 15.03 -14.66 4.30
C GLY A 9 13.61 -14.56 4.88
N THR A 10 12.81 -15.65 4.88
CA THR A 10 11.47 -15.65 5.48
C THR A 10 11.57 -15.44 7.00
N ARG A 11 10.71 -14.60 7.55
CA ARG A 11 10.60 -14.42 8.98
C ARG A 11 9.84 -15.58 9.60
N VAL A 12 10.45 -16.21 10.62
CA VAL A 12 9.94 -17.43 11.24
C VAL A 12 9.97 -17.35 12.76
N THR A 13 9.11 -18.14 13.40
CA THR A 13 9.32 -18.62 14.78
C THR A 13 9.59 -20.10 14.71
N ILE A 14 10.74 -20.52 15.23
CA ILE A 14 11.13 -21.93 15.30
C ILE A 14 11.29 -22.30 16.77
N ARG A 15 10.46 -23.24 17.22
CA ARG A 15 10.62 -23.89 18.53
C ARG A 15 11.56 -25.05 18.37
N TYR A 16 12.61 -25.09 19.19
CA TYR A 16 13.63 -26.14 19.13
C TYR A 16 14.07 -26.60 20.51
N ARG A 17 14.63 -27.83 20.53
CA ARG A 17 15.22 -28.43 21.74
C ARG A 17 16.57 -27.80 22.03
N ARG A 18 16.77 -27.43 23.26
CA ARG A 18 18.08 -27.00 23.78
C ARG A 18 18.91 -28.23 24.15
N PRO A 19 20.25 -28.10 24.28
CA PRO A 19 21.11 -29.16 24.73
C PRO A 19 20.58 -29.86 26.02
N ALA A 20 20.86 -31.15 26.14
CA ALA A 20 20.41 -31.94 27.31
C ALA A 20 20.85 -31.26 28.62
N GLY A 21 19.94 -31.21 29.61
CA GLY A 21 20.15 -30.52 30.88
C GLY A 21 19.78 -29.03 30.90
N SER A 22 19.39 -28.44 29.77
CA SER A 22 18.92 -27.04 29.73
C SER A 22 17.57 -26.87 30.41
N VAL A 23 17.41 -25.77 31.15
CA VAL A 23 16.13 -25.36 31.74
C VAL A 23 15.78 -23.94 31.24
N PRO A 24 14.66 -23.75 30.54
CA PRO A 24 13.72 -24.74 30.01
C PRO A 24 14.33 -25.59 28.87
N PRO A 25 13.80 -26.81 28.63
CA PRO A 25 14.33 -27.73 27.62
C PRO A 25 14.01 -27.30 26.18
N LEU A 26 13.02 -26.40 25.98
CA LEU A 26 12.60 -25.84 24.73
C LEU A 26 12.78 -24.33 24.74
N THR A 27 13.07 -23.76 23.57
CA THR A 27 13.10 -22.31 23.37
C THR A 27 12.64 -21.94 21.96
N ASP A 28 12.38 -20.67 21.72
CA ASP A 28 11.94 -20.16 20.42
C ASP A 28 13.02 -19.23 19.83
N ALA A 29 13.37 -19.46 18.56
CA ALA A 29 14.11 -18.50 17.74
C ALA A 29 13.11 -17.74 16.87
N VAL A 30 13.09 -16.41 16.98
CA VAL A 30 12.22 -15.52 16.20
C VAL A 30 13.07 -14.57 15.37
N GLY A 31 12.96 -14.67 14.06
CA GLY A 31 13.78 -13.83 13.16
C GLY A 31 13.75 -14.31 11.73
N HIS A 32 14.73 -13.89 10.93
CA HIS A 32 14.84 -14.26 9.52
C HIS A 32 15.67 -15.55 9.37
N LEU A 33 15.14 -16.49 8.59
CA LEU A 33 15.80 -17.77 8.31
C LEU A 33 16.99 -17.54 7.35
N LEU A 34 18.20 -17.78 7.81
CA LEU A 34 19.41 -17.57 7.01
C LEU A 34 19.94 -18.86 6.37
N ALA A 35 19.73 -20.00 7.02
CA ALA A 35 20.16 -21.30 6.54
C ALA A 35 19.28 -22.41 7.15
N ILE A 36 19.23 -23.57 6.46
CA ILE A 36 18.47 -24.75 6.87
C ILE A 36 19.40 -25.93 7.16
N ALA A 37 20.50 -26.01 6.44
CA ALA A 37 21.50 -27.09 6.55
C ALA A 37 22.93 -26.56 6.38
N PRO A 38 23.94 -27.19 7.00
CA PRO A 38 23.85 -28.30 7.94
C PRO A 38 23.28 -27.91 9.30
N THR A 39 23.19 -26.61 9.61
CA THR A 39 22.67 -26.03 10.83
C THR A 39 21.60 -25.01 10.46
N VAL A 40 20.47 -25.02 11.16
CA VAL A 40 19.45 -23.98 11.04
C VAL A 40 19.99 -22.71 11.67
N ARG A 41 19.94 -21.60 10.91
CA ARG A 41 20.42 -20.27 11.37
C ARG A 41 19.29 -19.26 11.27
N VAL A 42 18.97 -18.60 12.36
CA VAL A 42 17.92 -17.58 12.43
C VAL A 42 18.51 -16.30 12.99
N GLN A 43 18.46 -15.22 12.21
CA GLN A 43 18.86 -13.89 12.67
C GLN A 43 17.74 -13.24 13.45
N THR A 44 17.93 -12.99 14.73
CA THR A 44 16.96 -12.33 15.60
C THR A 44 16.90 -10.83 15.34
N LYS A 45 15.88 -10.16 15.89
CA LYS A 45 15.69 -8.70 15.78
C LYS A 45 16.86 -7.86 16.34
N THR A 46 17.69 -8.45 17.20
CA THR A 46 18.89 -7.80 17.77
C THR A 46 20.12 -8.01 16.91
N GLY A 47 20.01 -8.72 15.78
CA GLY A 47 21.13 -9.11 14.93
C GLY A 47 21.86 -10.39 15.39
N ALA A 48 21.58 -10.91 16.58
CA ALA A 48 22.15 -12.16 17.04
C ALA A 48 21.67 -13.35 16.20
N ILE A 49 22.53 -14.34 15.99
CA ILE A 49 22.21 -15.55 15.24
C ILE A 49 21.94 -16.70 16.23
N ALA A 50 20.74 -17.27 16.15
CA ALA A 50 20.43 -18.53 16.82
C ALA A 50 20.79 -19.70 15.90
N GLU A 51 21.56 -20.67 16.40
CA GLU A 51 22.00 -21.85 15.65
C GLU A 51 21.58 -23.12 16.37
N PHE A 52 21.01 -24.07 15.64
CA PHE A 52 20.58 -25.37 16.17
C PHE A 52 20.46 -26.40 15.04
N ALA A 53 20.50 -27.70 15.38
CA ALA A 53 20.38 -28.74 14.38
C ALA A 53 18.96 -28.82 13.82
N PRO A 54 18.77 -29.14 12.52
CA PRO A 54 17.43 -29.36 11.95
C PRO A 54 16.62 -30.42 12.68
N ALA A 55 17.29 -31.44 13.23
CA ALA A 55 16.66 -32.51 14.02
C ALA A 55 16.07 -32.04 15.37
N ASP A 56 16.54 -30.89 15.88
CA ASP A 56 16.05 -30.32 17.14
C ASP A 56 14.80 -29.48 16.96
N VAL A 57 14.37 -29.22 15.72
CA VAL A 57 13.19 -28.43 15.44
C VAL A 57 11.93 -29.21 15.85
N VAL A 58 11.14 -28.62 16.73
CA VAL A 58 9.87 -29.17 17.24
C VAL A 58 8.68 -28.58 16.48
N ALA A 59 8.73 -27.29 16.18
CA ALA A 59 7.68 -26.58 15.43
C ALA A 59 8.29 -25.42 14.66
N LEU A 60 7.75 -25.16 13.46
CA LEU A 60 8.08 -24.02 12.63
C LEU A 60 6.79 -23.31 12.25
N ARG A 61 6.78 -22.00 12.43
CA ARG A 61 5.71 -21.12 11.97
C ARG A 61 6.30 -19.98 11.18
N VAL A 62 5.83 -19.80 9.96
CA VAL A 62 6.12 -18.60 9.18
C VAL A 62 5.42 -17.42 9.84
N LEU A 63 6.17 -16.37 10.12
CA LEU A 63 5.64 -15.12 10.59
C LEU A 63 5.47 -14.20 9.38
N THR A 64 4.37 -13.49 9.35
CA THR A 64 4.28 -12.27 8.54
C THR A 64 5.35 -11.30 9.05
N ASP A 65 5.85 -10.43 8.18
CA ASP A 65 6.77 -9.35 8.53
C ASP A 65 6.27 -8.63 9.79
N ALA A 66 7.20 -7.94 10.48
CA ALA A 66 6.86 -7.23 11.72
C ALA A 66 5.55 -6.46 11.53
N PRO A 67 4.56 -6.58 12.43
CA PRO A 67 3.27 -5.97 12.22
C PRO A 67 3.47 -4.46 12.03
N ILE A 68 3.05 -3.98 10.85
CA ILE A 68 3.16 -2.58 10.47
C ILE A 68 2.45 -1.75 11.54
N ARG A 69 3.10 -0.72 12.04
CA ARG A 69 2.54 0.11 13.11
C ARG A 69 1.40 0.97 12.57
N THR A 70 0.40 1.25 13.41
CA THR A 70 -0.70 2.15 13.04
C THR A 70 -0.23 3.54 12.67
N ALA A 71 0.88 4.01 13.28
CA ALA A 71 1.51 5.28 12.90
C ALA A 71 2.05 5.25 11.46
N GLU A 72 2.66 4.15 11.03
CA GLU A 72 3.18 3.98 9.65
C GLU A 72 2.04 3.94 8.64
N ILE A 73 0.93 3.25 8.98
CA ILE A 73 -0.27 3.24 8.15
C ILE A 73 -0.80 4.67 8.01
N ARG A 74 -0.94 5.38 9.13
CA ARG A 74 -1.48 6.75 9.14
C ARG A 74 -0.58 7.71 8.35
N ALA A 75 0.74 7.63 8.51
CA ALA A 75 1.69 8.47 7.78
C ALA A 75 1.55 8.27 6.26
N LEU A 76 1.51 7.02 5.79
CA LEU A 76 1.29 6.73 4.37
C LEU A 76 -0.08 7.22 3.89
N GLU A 77 -1.14 7.05 4.68
CA GLU A 77 -2.49 7.50 4.31
C GLU A 77 -2.59 9.03 4.20
N HIS A 78 -1.83 9.78 5.00
CA HIS A 78 -1.69 11.23 4.83
C HIS A 78 -1.05 11.57 3.47
N ALA A 79 0.08 10.94 3.13
CA ALA A 79 0.73 11.16 1.83
C ALA A 79 -0.20 10.75 0.66
N ALA A 80 -0.92 9.64 0.79
CA ALA A 80 -1.90 9.19 -0.21
C ALA A 80 -3.09 10.16 -0.35
N ALA A 81 -3.53 10.76 0.75
CA ALA A 81 -4.58 11.77 0.74
C ALA A 81 -4.12 13.07 0.09
N ALA A 82 -2.88 13.49 0.32
CA ALA A 82 -2.26 14.63 -0.34
C ALA A 82 -2.06 14.39 -1.85
N ALA A 83 -1.78 13.15 -2.26
CA ALA A 83 -1.69 12.74 -3.65
C ALA A 83 -3.05 12.77 -4.38
N TRP A 84 -4.16 12.53 -3.68
CA TRP A 84 -5.52 12.57 -4.21
C TRP A 84 -6.45 13.40 -3.32
N PRO A 85 -6.26 14.74 -3.26
CA PRO A 85 -6.95 15.59 -2.29
C PRO A 85 -8.44 15.82 -2.59
N GLY A 86 -8.92 15.44 -3.77
CA GLY A 86 -10.21 15.91 -4.27
C GLY A 86 -10.16 17.40 -4.66
N THR A 87 -11.30 17.96 -4.98
CA THR A 87 -11.45 19.40 -5.30
C THR A 87 -12.18 20.17 -4.19
N ASP A 88 -12.95 19.48 -3.38
CA ASP A 88 -13.55 19.97 -2.13
C ASP A 88 -13.09 19.08 -0.99
N ARG A 89 -12.67 19.69 0.10
CA ARG A 89 -12.16 18.97 1.27
C ARG A 89 -12.48 19.69 2.57
N SER A 90 -12.66 18.90 3.64
CA SER A 90 -12.91 19.41 4.98
C SER A 90 -12.33 18.47 6.01
N TRP A 91 -11.92 19.00 7.16
CA TRP A 91 -11.60 18.23 8.34
C TRP A 91 -12.80 18.20 9.29
N LEU A 92 -13.13 17.02 9.79
CA LEU A 92 -14.18 16.81 10.77
C LEU A 92 -13.71 15.78 11.80
N ASP A 93 -13.48 16.19 13.03
CA ASP A 93 -13.13 15.33 14.18
C ASP A 93 -12.04 14.27 13.84
N GLY A 94 -10.99 14.71 13.18
CA GLY A 94 -9.87 13.83 12.81
C GLY A 94 -10.06 13.02 11.51
N TRP A 95 -11.19 13.22 10.84
CA TRP A 95 -11.42 12.69 9.50
C TRP A 95 -11.10 13.73 8.43
N LEU A 96 -10.42 13.33 7.37
CA LEU A 96 -10.30 14.12 6.15
C LEU A 96 -11.40 13.68 5.15
N LEU A 97 -12.32 14.58 4.86
CA LEU A 97 -13.39 14.42 3.88
C LEU A 97 -12.89 14.98 2.55
N ARG A 98 -13.09 14.24 1.48
CA ARG A 98 -12.68 14.63 0.12
C ARG A 98 -13.79 14.34 -0.87
N ALA A 99 -14.05 15.29 -1.76
CA ALA A 99 -15.00 15.13 -2.84
C ALA A 99 -14.45 15.72 -4.15
N CYS A 100 -14.79 15.10 -5.25
CA CYS A 100 -14.53 15.61 -6.59
C CYS A 100 -15.62 15.12 -7.56
N HIS A 101 -15.65 15.69 -8.77
CA HIS A 101 -16.42 15.12 -9.87
C HIS A 101 -15.72 13.89 -10.45
N GLY A 102 -16.49 12.85 -10.76
CA GLY A 102 -15.98 11.62 -11.38
C GLY A 102 -15.91 10.43 -10.42
N ALA A 103 -15.40 9.31 -10.93
CA ALA A 103 -15.50 7.99 -10.32
C ALA A 103 -14.38 7.60 -9.35
N SER A 104 -13.42 8.49 -9.07
CA SER A 104 -12.28 8.17 -8.21
C SER A 104 -12.70 7.94 -6.75
N LEU A 105 -12.57 6.72 -6.25
CA LEU A 105 -12.87 6.40 -4.84
C LEU A 105 -11.91 7.11 -3.88
N CYS A 106 -10.62 7.18 -4.21
CA CYS A 106 -9.61 7.80 -3.35
C CYS A 106 -9.79 9.31 -3.21
N ALA A 107 -10.37 10.00 -4.21
CA ALA A 107 -10.67 11.43 -4.15
C ALA A 107 -12.12 11.75 -3.72
N ASN A 108 -12.95 10.71 -3.49
CA ASN A 108 -14.36 10.82 -3.09
C ASN A 108 -14.68 9.97 -1.86
N SER A 109 -13.86 10.07 -0.83
CA SER A 109 -14.07 9.33 0.41
C SER A 109 -13.50 10.08 1.62
N ALA A 110 -14.11 9.86 2.78
CA ALA A 110 -13.59 10.30 4.07
C ALA A 110 -12.61 9.23 4.61
N VAL A 111 -11.49 9.66 5.17
CA VAL A 111 -10.47 8.79 5.74
C VAL A 111 -10.11 9.25 7.16
N PRO A 112 -10.00 8.34 8.17
CA PRO A 112 -9.63 8.68 9.54
C PRO A 112 -8.12 8.86 9.66
N LEU A 113 -7.63 10.08 9.49
CA LEU A 113 -6.20 10.37 9.48
C LEU A 113 -5.64 10.77 10.85
N ASP A 114 -6.43 11.39 11.70
CA ASP A 114 -5.99 11.76 13.05
C ASP A 114 -6.33 10.66 14.07
N ILE A 115 -5.59 10.63 15.17
CA ILE A 115 -5.83 9.71 16.27
C ILE A 115 -7.16 10.00 17.01
N SER A 116 -7.67 11.21 16.87
CA SER A 116 -8.95 11.64 17.43
C SER A 116 -10.17 11.13 16.65
N ALA A 117 -9.98 10.61 15.42
CA ALA A 117 -11.09 10.11 14.61
C ALA A 117 -11.92 9.07 15.36
N ARG A 118 -13.24 9.26 15.39
CA ARG A 118 -14.20 8.41 16.09
C ARG A 118 -15.34 8.00 15.16
N PRO A 119 -15.97 6.83 15.39
CA PRO A 119 -17.17 6.42 14.66
C PRO A 119 -18.36 7.37 14.87
N ASP A 120 -18.43 8.07 16.00
CA ASP A 120 -19.53 8.98 16.33
C ASP A 120 -19.67 10.16 15.35
N SER A 121 -18.59 10.48 14.62
CA SER A 121 -18.61 11.54 13.60
C SER A 121 -19.23 11.07 12.27
N ILE A 122 -19.47 9.77 12.09
CA ILE A 122 -19.94 9.21 10.81
C ILE A 122 -21.26 9.82 10.33
N PRO A 123 -22.30 10.02 11.16
CA PRO A 123 -23.52 10.68 10.72
C PRO A 123 -23.27 12.05 10.09
N ALA A 124 -22.44 12.89 10.71
CA ALA A 124 -22.09 14.20 10.18
C ALA A 124 -21.27 14.11 8.88
N ILE A 125 -20.42 13.09 8.74
CA ILE A 125 -19.70 12.79 7.49
C ILE A 125 -20.68 12.44 6.37
N LEU A 126 -21.64 11.57 6.63
CA LEU A 126 -22.67 11.18 5.65
C LEU A 126 -23.49 12.39 5.20
N ASP A 127 -23.88 13.26 6.13
CA ASP A 127 -24.61 14.50 5.84
C ASP A 127 -23.78 15.45 4.97
N TRP A 128 -22.46 15.57 5.25
CA TRP A 128 -21.54 16.42 4.46
C TRP A 128 -21.52 16.00 2.98
N TYR A 129 -21.48 14.69 2.68
CA TYR A 129 -21.54 14.17 1.31
C TYR A 129 -22.93 14.37 0.69
N THR A 130 -24.00 14.08 1.44
CA THR A 130 -25.38 14.19 0.99
C THR A 130 -25.72 15.64 0.59
N GLN A 131 -25.30 16.62 1.40
CA GLN A 131 -25.49 18.05 1.09
C GLN A 131 -24.79 18.48 -0.21
N ARG A 132 -23.79 17.72 -0.67
CA ARG A 132 -23.05 17.95 -1.92
C ARG A 132 -23.57 17.12 -3.08
N GLY A 133 -24.65 16.38 -2.90
CA GLY A 133 -25.19 15.46 -3.90
C GLY A 133 -24.19 14.33 -4.25
N ARG A 134 -23.36 13.90 -3.28
CA ARG A 134 -22.37 12.83 -3.44
C ARG A 134 -22.75 11.60 -2.66
N THR A 135 -22.43 10.44 -3.21
CA THR A 135 -22.55 9.18 -2.45
C THR A 135 -21.56 9.18 -1.30
N PRO A 136 -22.02 9.07 -0.05
CA PRO A 136 -21.14 9.00 1.11
C PRO A 136 -20.27 7.73 1.05
N ARG A 137 -18.95 7.91 1.18
CA ARG A 137 -17.99 6.82 1.23
C ARG A 137 -16.97 7.03 2.34
N LEU A 138 -16.65 5.95 3.05
CA LEU A 138 -15.58 5.92 4.03
C LEU A 138 -14.47 5.03 3.49
N ALA A 139 -13.24 5.52 3.48
CA ALA A 139 -12.04 4.73 3.22
C ALA A 139 -11.42 4.35 4.57
N ILE A 140 -11.52 3.09 4.96
CA ILE A 140 -11.06 2.59 6.26
C ILE A 140 -9.80 1.75 6.08
N PRO A 141 -8.61 2.32 6.37
CA PRO A 141 -7.38 1.54 6.43
C PRO A 141 -7.42 0.55 7.61
N ASP A 142 -6.87 -0.64 7.40
CA ASP A 142 -6.76 -1.66 8.46
C ASP A 142 -6.14 -1.06 9.73
N ARG A 143 -6.69 -1.43 10.89
CA ARG A 143 -6.20 -1.07 12.22
C ARG A 143 -6.29 0.41 12.61
N LEU A 144 -6.69 1.32 11.72
CA LEU A 144 -6.96 2.70 12.10
C LEU A 144 -8.33 2.85 12.75
N MET A 145 -9.29 2.06 12.30
CA MET A 145 -10.65 2.02 12.85
C MET A 145 -11.30 0.65 12.58
N PRO A 146 -12.13 0.11 13.49
CA PRO A 146 -12.99 -1.03 13.20
C PRO A 146 -14.03 -0.64 12.14
N ASP A 147 -14.61 -1.64 11.44
CA ASP A 147 -15.68 -1.38 10.49
C ASP A 147 -16.92 -0.82 11.20
N PRO A 148 -17.38 0.37 10.78
CA PRO A 148 -18.59 0.94 11.33
C PRO A 148 -19.81 0.08 11.00
N ALA A 149 -20.69 -0.11 11.98
CA ALA A 149 -21.96 -0.82 11.78
C ALA A 149 -22.88 -0.07 10.79
N GLY A 150 -23.70 -0.81 10.05
CA GLY A 150 -24.69 -0.23 9.13
C GLY A 150 -24.14 0.22 7.78
N LEU A 151 -22.85 0.06 7.51
CA LEU A 151 -22.26 0.31 6.20
C LEU A 151 -21.93 -1.00 5.48
N THR A 152 -21.94 -0.98 4.16
CA THR A 152 -21.61 -2.14 3.31
C THR A 152 -20.32 -1.90 2.57
N GLY A 153 -19.51 -2.98 2.41
CA GLY A 153 -18.30 -2.94 1.60
C GLY A 153 -18.61 -2.72 0.13
N GLU A 154 -17.96 -1.75 -0.49
CA GLU A 154 -18.05 -1.47 -1.93
C GLU A 154 -16.80 -1.98 -2.66
N HIS A 155 -15.63 -1.74 -2.08
CA HIS A 155 -14.36 -2.09 -2.69
C HIS A 155 -13.29 -2.30 -1.62
N THR A 156 -12.28 -3.12 -1.94
CA THR A 156 -11.10 -3.32 -1.09
C THR A 156 -9.84 -3.24 -1.94
N GLU A 157 -8.91 -2.44 -1.48
CA GLU A 157 -7.58 -2.30 -2.07
C GLU A 157 -6.53 -2.84 -1.10
N ARG A 158 -5.47 -3.40 -1.67
CA ARG A 158 -4.23 -3.68 -0.95
C ARG A 158 -3.23 -2.59 -1.27
N VAL A 159 -2.72 -1.94 -0.25
CA VAL A 159 -1.63 -0.97 -0.37
C VAL A 159 -0.31 -1.72 -0.31
N LEU A 160 0.49 -1.58 -1.35
CA LEU A 160 1.83 -2.16 -1.48
C LEU A 160 2.86 -1.04 -1.33
N VAL A 161 3.98 -1.32 -0.65
CA VAL A 161 5.07 -0.35 -0.44
C VAL A 161 6.43 -0.96 -0.71
N GLY A 162 7.39 -0.13 -1.08
CA GLY A 162 8.79 -0.50 -1.26
C GLY A 162 9.71 0.70 -1.14
N GLU A 163 11.01 0.43 -1.05
CA GLU A 163 12.04 1.45 -1.21
C GLU A 163 12.16 1.82 -2.68
N VAL A 164 12.45 3.09 -2.96
CA VAL A 164 12.66 3.55 -4.32
C VAL A 164 14.07 4.11 -4.49
N ALA A 165 14.60 3.93 -5.70
CA ALA A 165 15.91 4.45 -6.09
C ALA A 165 15.84 5.02 -7.49
N THR A 166 16.71 5.97 -7.79
CA THR A 166 16.88 6.46 -9.15
C THR A 166 17.36 5.34 -10.06
N ARG A 167 16.69 5.18 -11.20
CA ARG A 167 17.02 4.21 -12.24
C ARG A 167 16.84 4.87 -13.59
N GLN A 168 17.59 4.42 -14.58
CA GLN A 168 17.35 4.83 -15.96
C GLN A 168 15.99 4.27 -16.39
N ALA A 169 15.12 5.15 -16.90
CA ALA A 169 13.83 4.74 -17.44
C ALA A 169 14.03 3.99 -18.76
N ASP A 170 13.16 3.03 -19.03
CA ASP A 170 13.10 2.39 -20.34
C ASP A 170 12.67 3.42 -21.38
N PRO A 171 13.34 3.51 -22.57
CA PRO A 171 13.04 4.50 -23.59
C PRO A 171 11.64 4.39 -24.19
N SER A 172 10.95 3.27 -24.01
CA SER A 172 9.55 3.09 -24.42
C SER A 172 8.54 3.77 -23.48
N ILE A 173 8.98 4.28 -22.32
CA ILE A 173 8.14 4.97 -21.34
C ILE A 173 8.32 6.47 -21.49
N THR A 174 7.21 7.15 -21.70
CA THR A 174 7.14 8.62 -21.69
C THR A 174 6.61 9.09 -20.33
N VAL A 175 7.28 10.06 -19.72
CA VAL A 175 6.85 10.70 -18.46
C VAL A 175 6.72 12.19 -18.70
N SER A 176 5.52 12.74 -18.46
CA SER A 176 5.21 14.15 -18.65
C SER A 176 4.59 14.78 -17.38
N PRO A 177 4.69 16.11 -17.18
CA PRO A 177 4.09 16.78 -16.03
C PRO A 177 2.57 16.94 -16.12
N ARG A 178 1.98 16.69 -17.30
CA ARG A 178 0.53 16.78 -17.55
C ARG A 178 0.07 15.64 -18.43
N PRO A 179 -1.20 15.18 -18.28
CA PRO A 179 -1.78 14.20 -19.17
C PRO A 179 -2.04 14.85 -20.52
N ASP A 180 -1.54 14.25 -21.61
CA ASP A 180 -1.88 14.61 -22.97
C ASP A 180 -3.16 13.90 -23.45
N ASP A 181 -3.60 14.18 -24.67
CA ASP A 181 -4.83 13.59 -25.22
C ASP A 181 -4.70 12.07 -25.42
N VAL A 182 -3.49 11.59 -25.74
CA VAL A 182 -3.21 10.16 -25.88
C VAL A 182 -3.36 9.47 -24.52
N TRP A 183 -2.75 10.04 -23.48
CA TRP A 183 -2.87 9.53 -22.10
C TRP A 183 -4.33 9.49 -21.66
N ARG A 184 -5.09 10.55 -21.93
CA ARG A 184 -6.52 10.63 -21.57
C ARG A 184 -7.36 9.62 -22.33
N GLY A 185 -7.04 9.37 -23.60
CA GLY A 185 -7.72 8.38 -24.43
C GLY A 185 -7.56 6.94 -23.93
N HIS A 186 -6.53 6.66 -23.13
CA HIS A 186 -6.27 5.37 -22.53
C HIS A 186 -6.68 5.29 -21.04
N CYS A 187 -7.21 6.38 -20.49
CA CYS A 187 -7.69 6.38 -19.10
C CYS A 187 -9.10 5.78 -19.04
N ASP A 188 -9.24 4.64 -18.38
CA ASP A 188 -10.54 3.92 -18.21
C ASP A 188 -11.54 4.67 -17.33
N ARG A 189 -11.08 5.69 -16.64
CA ARG A 189 -11.85 6.33 -15.56
C ARG A 189 -12.29 7.71 -15.98
N GLU A 190 -13.55 7.99 -15.89
CA GLU A 190 -14.09 9.33 -15.96
C GLU A 190 -13.63 10.15 -14.74
N ILE A 191 -12.43 10.67 -14.79
CA ILE A 191 -11.88 11.57 -13.79
C ILE A 191 -11.74 12.95 -14.42
N ALA A 192 -12.37 13.95 -13.84
CA ALA A 192 -12.25 15.31 -14.31
C ALA A 192 -10.78 15.79 -14.25
N GLU A 193 -10.33 16.57 -15.23
CA GLU A 193 -8.94 17.01 -15.34
C GLU A 193 -8.42 17.70 -14.08
N HIS A 194 -9.23 18.57 -13.48
CA HIS A 194 -8.88 19.27 -12.25
C HIS A 194 -8.67 18.32 -11.06
N ALA A 195 -9.30 17.13 -11.06
CA ALA A 195 -9.07 16.11 -10.04
C ALA A 195 -7.81 15.29 -10.35
N LEU A 196 -7.53 15.03 -11.65
CA LEU A 196 -6.30 14.36 -12.10
C LEU A 196 -5.05 15.17 -11.79
N THR A 197 -5.13 16.49 -11.91
CA THR A 197 -4.00 17.40 -11.72
C THR A 197 -3.92 18.00 -10.32
N ALA A 198 -4.82 17.61 -9.41
CA ALA A 198 -4.79 18.06 -8.02
C ALA A 198 -3.75 17.28 -7.20
N VAL A 199 -2.94 17.99 -6.44
CA VAL A 199 -2.01 17.47 -5.44
C VAL A 199 -1.79 18.55 -4.37
N ILE A 200 -1.52 18.17 -3.12
CA ILE A 200 -1.18 19.12 -2.05
C ILE A 200 0.32 19.02 -1.81
N ASP A 201 0.98 20.18 -1.86
CA ASP A 201 2.41 20.37 -1.54
C ASP A 201 3.30 19.29 -2.18
N GLY A 202 3.02 18.97 -3.46
CA GLY A 202 3.69 17.88 -4.15
C GLY A 202 3.85 18.10 -5.65
N GLU A 203 4.41 17.10 -6.31
CA GLU A 203 4.66 17.09 -7.75
C GLU A 203 3.94 15.93 -8.43
N LEU A 204 3.56 16.12 -9.68
CA LEU A 204 2.85 15.13 -10.49
C LEU A 204 3.63 14.70 -11.71
N ALA A 205 3.43 13.45 -12.11
CA ALA A 205 3.80 12.93 -13.42
C ALA A 205 2.73 12.01 -13.96
N PHE A 206 2.68 11.96 -15.29
CA PHE A 206 1.79 11.12 -16.07
C PHE A 206 2.65 10.26 -16.99
N GLY A 207 2.60 8.95 -16.77
CA GLY A 207 3.39 7.99 -17.52
C GLY A 207 2.56 7.28 -18.57
N SER A 208 3.13 7.07 -19.75
CA SER A 208 2.57 6.26 -20.84
C SER A 208 3.59 5.23 -21.26
N GLY A 209 3.14 4.01 -21.52
CA GLY A 209 3.97 2.89 -21.95
C GLY A 209 3.37 2.09 -23.09
N PRO A 210 4.06 1.03 -23.54
CA PRO A 210 3.56 0.12 -24.55
C PRO A 210 2.20 -0.47 -24.18
N GLN A 211 1.43 -0.95 -25.19
CA GLN A 211 0.10 -1.54 -25.01
C GLN A 211 -0.90 -0.62 -24.31
N ALA A 212 -0.74 0.69 -24.49
CA ALA A 212 -1.66 1.69 -23.97
C ALA A 212 -1.77 1.73 -22.43
N VAL A 213 -0.76 1.22 -21.70
CA VAL A 213 -0.74 1.37 -20.26
C VAL A 213 -0.44 2.81 -19.86
N VAL A 214 -1.26 3.37 -18.97
CA VAL A 214 -1.09 4.73 -18.46
C VAL A 214 -1.24 4.74 -16.93
N ALA A 215 -0.44 5.58 -16.29
CA ALA A 215 -0.50 5.75 -14.85
C ALA A 215 -0.15 7.19 -14.45
N ARG A 216 -0.64 7.59 -13.29
CA ARG A 216 -0.34 8.86 -12.63
C ARG A 216 0.55 8.61 -11.44
N ALA A 217 1.60 9.41 -11.27
CA ALA A 217 2.43 9.44 -10.07
C ALA A 217 2.30 10.78 -9.35
N ALA A 218 2.41 10.75 -8.03
CA ALA A 218 2.48 11.94 -7.20
C ALA A 218 3.58 11.77 -6.15
N VAL A 219 4.41 12.80 -5.97
CA VAL A 219 5.36 12.88 -4.85
C VAL A 219 4.74 13.78 -3.78
N THR A 220 4.61 13.28 -2.56
CA THR A 220 4.01 13.97 -1.42
C THR A 220 4.73 13.60 -0.13
N ASP A 221 4.64 14.46 0.87
CA ASP A 221 5.26 14.24 2.16
C ASP A 221 4.25 13.72 3.21
N ALA A 222 4.67 12.78 4.04
CA ALA A 222 3.94 12.36 5.20
C ALA A 222 4.29 13.22 6.42
N PRO A 223 3.43 13.28 7.48
CA PRO A 223 3.70 14.06 8.67
C PRO A 223 4.95 13.66 9.44
N ASP A 224 5.45 12.45 9.25
CA ASP A 224 6.70 11.96 9.86
C ASP A 224 7.96 12.36 9.08
N GLY A 225 7.82 13.15 8.02
CA GLY A 225 8.91 13.60 7.14
C GLY A 225 9.27 12.59 6.04
N THR A 226 8.62 11.45 5.96
CA THR A 226 8.84 10.49 4.87
C THR A 226 8.28 11.03 3.57
N ARG A 227 9.13 11.13 2.54
CA ARG A 227 8.71 11.52 1.19
C ARG A 227 8.35 10.30 0.36
N TRP A 228 7.13 10.28 -0.15
CA TRP A 228 6.53 9.16 -0.86
C TRP A 228 6.30 9.47 -2.33
N VAL A 229 6.49 8.48 -3.19
CA VAL A 229 5.92 8.49 -4.53
C VAL A 229 4.78 7.47 -4.60
N GLY A 230 3.57 7.96 -4.83
CA GLY A 230 2.38 7.13 -5.06
C GLY A 230 2.12 6.96 -6.55
N VAL A 231 2.01 5.72 -7.03
CA VAL A 231 1.66 5.42 -8.42
C VAL A 231 0.27 4.80 -8.48
N SER A 232 -0.60 5.39 -9.29
CA SER A 232 -1.98 4.95 -9.49
C SER A 232 -2.19 4.61 -10.96
N ALA A 233 -2.59 3.36 -11.26
CA ALA A 233 -2.99 2.99 -12.61
C ALA A 233 -4.23 3.80 -13.03
N ALA A 234 -4.23 4.26 -14.26
CA ALA A 234 -5.35 5.00 -14.86
C ALA A 234 -6.15 4.15 -15.86
N CYS A 235 -5.65 2.96 -16.19
CA CYS A 235 -6.31 1.96 -17.02
C CYS A 235 -6.32 0.60 -16.30
N THR A 236 -7.15 -0.32 -16.77
CA THR A 236 -7.12 -1.70 -16.33
C THR A 236 -5.84 -2.35 -16.82
N ILE A 237 -5.04 -2.88 -15.91
CA ILE A 237 -3.79 -3.57 -16.22
C ILE A 237 -4.03 -5.07 -15.99
N ASP A 238 -4.26 -5.80 -17.08
CA ASP A 238 -4.41 -7.27 -17.05
C ASP A 238 -3.07 -8.02 -17.02
N ASP A 239 -1.98 -7.29 -17.28
CA ASP A 239 -0.63 -7.85 -17.33
C ASP A 239 -0.10 -8.14 -15.91
N GLN A 240 0.10 -9.41 -15.62
CA GLN A 240 0.69 -9.89 -14.37
C GLN A 240 2.20 -10.19 -14.50
N SER A 241 2.77 -9.95 -15.70
CA SER A 241 4.17 -10.26 -15.98
C SER A 241 5.13 -9.41 -15.14
N PRO A 242 6.16 -10.01 -14.53
CA PRO A 242 7.18 -9.27 -13.77
C PRO A 242 8.04 -8.33 -14.63
N THR A 243 8.00 -8.46 -15.96
CA THR A 243 8.77 -7.66 -16.94
C THR A 243 7.89 -7.01 -18.02
N GLY A 244 6.57 -7.05 -17.85
CA GLY A 244 5.61 -6.53 -18.81
C GLY A 244 5.51 -4.99 -18.80
N PRO A 245 4.64 -4.43 -19.67
CA PRO A 245 4.44 -2.98 -19.78
C PRO A 245 4.12 -2.29 -18.46
N ALA A 246 3.36 -2.94 -17.58
CA ALA A 246 3.07 -2.42 -16.24
C ALA A 246 4.34 -2.27 -15.41
N ALA A 247 5.20 -3.29 -15.37
CA ALA A 247 6.45 -3.26 -14.64
C ALA A 247 7.37 -2.13 -15.12
N LEU A 248 7.48 -1.95 -16.45
CA LEU A 248 8.28 -0.87 -17.05
C LEU A 248 7.75 0.50 -16.66
N LEU A 249 6.43 0.72 -16.76
CA LEU A 249 5.78 1.98 -16.42
C LEU A 249 5.95 2.32 -14.94
N TYR A 250 5.68 1.37 -14.05
CA TYR A 250 5.84 1.59 -12.61
C TYR A 250 7.31 1.81 -12.23
N THR A 251 8.26 1.09 -12.85
CA THR A 251 9.69 1.33 -12.65
C THR A 251 10.06 2.78 -12.98
N ALA A 252 9.62 3.28 -14.12
CA ALA A 252 9.92 4.65 -14.57
C ALA A 252 9.32 5.70 -13.63
N LEU A 253 8.06 5.52 -13.21
CA LEU A 253 7.38 6.47 -12.32
C LEU A 253 7.92 6.44 -10.89
N LEU A 254 8.29 5.27 -10.36
CA LEU A 254 8.96 5.16 -9.07
C LEU A 254 10.36 5.80 -9.10
N ALA A 255 11.12 5.59 -10.19
CA ALA A 255 12.41 6.23 -10.40
C ALA A 255 12.29 7.77 -10.59
N TRP A 256 11.24 8.23 -11.26
CA TRP A 256 10.91 9.66 -11.37
C TRP A 256 10.70 10.29 -9.98
N GLY A 257 9.97 9.59 -9.10
CA GLY A 257 9.76 10.03 -7.71
C GLY A 257 11.04 10.03 -6.89
N ALA A 258 11.89 9.00 -7.04
CA ALA A 258 13.20 8.95 -6.38
C ALA A 258 14.11 10.13 -6.78
N GLY A 259 14.09 10.52 -8.06
CA GLY A 259 14.78 11.73 -8.56
C GLY A 259 14.26 13.04 -7.94
N ARG A 260 13.11 13.00 -7.26
CA ARG A 260 12.51 14.13 -6.52
C ARG A 260 12.60 13.97 -5.00
N GLY A 261 13.49 13.07 -4.56
CA GLY A 261 13.79 12.84 -3.15
C GLY A 261 12.82 11.88 -2.45
N ALA A 262 11.90 11.22 -3.16
CA ALA A 262 11.12 10.16 -2.55
C ALA A 262 12.04 8.99 -2.16
N THR A 263 11.92 8.52 -0.94
CA THR A 263 12.66 7.36 -0.42
C THR A 263 11.83 6.09 -0.43
N ARG A 264 10.50 6.24 -0.48
CA ARG A 264 9.54 5.15 -0.48
C ARG A 264 8.48 5.34 -1.56
N GLY A 265 8.06 4.21 -2.15
CA GLY A 265 6.98 4.17 -3.12
C GLY A 265 5.81 3.35 -2.62
N TYR A 266 4.61 3.68 -3.10
CA TYR A 266 3.41 2.88 -2.86
C TYR A 266 2.53 2.81 -4.10
N THR A 267 1.71 1.77 -4.15
CA THR A 267 0.60 1.63 -5.08
C THR A 267 -0.56 0.92 -4.41
N CYS A 268 -1.75 1.11 -4.94
CA CYS A 268 -2.96 0.41 -4.52
C CYS A 268 -3.39 -0.56 -5.62
N VAL A 269 -3.60 -1.81 -5.27
CA VAL A 269 -4.07 -2.86 -6.18
C VAL A 269 -5.38 -3.45 -5.66
N PRO A 270 -6.34 -3.77 -6.54
CA PRO A 270 -7.57 -4.41 -6.13
C PRO A 270 -7.34 -5.87 -5.70
N GLY A 271 -8.22 -6.39 -4.85
CA GLY A 271 -8.23 -7.80 -4.47
C GLY A 271 -7.21 -8.21 -3.42
N THR A 272 -6.88 -9.50 -3.39
CA THR A 272 -6.06 -10.13 -2.34
C THR A 272 -4.69 -10.60 -2.81
N ALA A 273 -4.46 -10.75 -4.10
CA ALA A 273 -3.19 -11.16 -4.69
C ALA A 273 -2.26 -9.95 -4.89
N THR A 274 -0.95 -10.17 -4.77
CA THR A 274 0.06 -9.20 -5.19
C THR A 274 0.42 -9.52 -6.64
N PRO A 275 0.32 -8.55 -7.58
CA PRO A 275 0.72 -8.78 -8.96
C PRO A 275 2.21 -9.11 -9.07
N GLY A 276 2.58 -10.00 -10.01
CA GLY A 276 3.99 -10.41 -10.21
C GLY A 276 4.91 -9.23 -10.54
N TRP A 277 4.42 -8.23 -11.29
CA TRP A 277 5.17 -7.00 -11.55
C TRP A 277 5.47 -6.21 -10.28
N ALA A 278 4.56 -6.19 -9.31
CA ALA A 278 4.78 -5.47 -8.06
C ALA A 278 5.83 -6.18 -7.19
N GLU A 279 5.82 -7.51 -7.15
CA GLU A 279 6.84 -8.30 -6.45
C GLU A 279 8.23 -8.08 -7.06
N SER A 280 8.34 -8.04 -8.40
CA SER A 280 9.62 -7.79 -9.10
C SER A 280 10.20 -6.41 -8.81
N LEU A 281 9.35 -5.44 -8.49
CA LEU A 281 9.75 -4.08 -8.05
C LEU A 281 10.08 -4.00 -6.55
N GLY A 282 10.00 -5.11 -5.82
CA GLY A 282 10.24 -5.14 -4.38
C GLY A 282 9.09 -4.58 -3.55
N LEU A 283 7.92 -4.33 -4.16
CA LEU A 283 6.75 -3.88 -3.43
C LEU A 283 6.17 -5.01 -2.59
N ARG A 284 5.88 -4.71 -1.33
CA ARG A 284 5.36 -5.67 -0.35
C ARG A 284 4.02 -5.20 0.22
N PRO A 285 3.11 -6.11 0.59
CA PRO A 285 1.86 -5.76 1.25
C PRO A 285 2.13 -4.96 2.53
N HIS A 286 1.46 -3.81 2.65
CA HIS A 286 1.52 -2.95 3.82
C HIS A 286 0.24 -3.05 4.64
N HIS A 287 -0.90 -2.64 4.09
CA HIS A 287 -2.21 -2.75 4.72
C HIS A 287 -3.30 -2.85 3.66
N ARG A 288 -4.53 -3.06 4.10
CA ARG A 288 -5.71 -2.98 3.23
C ARG A 288 -6.46 -1.69 3.53
N ARG A 289 -7.10 -1.15 2.51
CA ARG A 289 -8.05 -0.05 2.61
C ARG A 289 -9.39 -0.55 2.08
N ARG A 290 -10.42 -0.45 2.92
CA ARG A 290 -11.79 -0.82 2.56
C ARG A 290 -12.59 0.44 2.30
N TYR A 291 -13.33 0.45 1.21
CA TYR A 291 -14.31 1.48 0.91
C TYR A 291 -15.67 0.98 1.31
N LEU A 292 -16.31 1.71 2.22
CA LEU A 292 -17.62 1.41 2.75
C LEU A 292 -18.59 2.51 2.32
N ARG A 293 -19.83 2.13 2.04
CA ARG A 293 -20.92 3.08 1.70
C ARG A 293 -22.18 2.75 2.47
N THR A 294 -23.10 3.69 2.52
CA THR A 294 -24.47 3.42 2.98
C THR A 294 -25.12 2.40 2.06
N PRO A 295 -25.88 1.43 2.59
CA PRO A 295 -26.70 0.56 1.77
C PRO A 295 -27.59 1.42 0.84
N ALA A 296 -27.80 0.95 -0.40
CA ALA A 296 -28.83 1.56 -1.23
C ALA A 296 -30.17 1.42 -0.51
N SER A 297 -30.88 2.52 -0.33
CA SER A 297 -32.27 2.44 0.14
C SER A 297 -33.05 1.60 -0.88
N LEU A 298 -33.70 0.51 -0.40
CA LEU A 298 -34.56 -0.34 -1.20
C LEU A 298 -35.82 0.43 -1.63
#